data_a602e5d81a81669f9d341f63d4bfc194
#
_entry.id   a602e5d81a81669f9d341f63d4bfc194
#
_cell.length_a   1.000
_cell.length_b   1.000
_cell.length_c   1.000
_cell.angle_alpha   90.00
_cell.angle_beta   90.00
_cell.angle_gamma   90.00
#
_symmetry.space_group_name_H-M   'P 1'
#
loop_
_entity.id
_entity.type
_entity.pdbx_description
1 polymer ?
#
loop_
_entity_poly.entity_id
_entity_poly.type
_entity_poly.pdbx_seq_one_letter_code
_entity_poly.pdbx_strand_id
1 'polypeptide(L)'
;MKQIYKSFFLFIFLVLMGCSAANLVVDPYADLEITANHNINPDSNGRPSPVVVYVFELTSNTLFESQDFFSIYEEHEKVLGPDLVNKYEISLTPGQKEIYQASMSPKTEYLGIVAAFRDIENSNWRQVIKVDKTGYNTYQ
;
A
#
# COMPACT_ATOMS: atom_id res chain seq x y z
N MET A 1 55.20 -18.69 1.04
CA MET A 1 54.63 -17.49 1.67
C MET A 1 53.83 -16.62 0.69
N LYS A 2 54.32 -16.27 -0.50
CA LYS A 2 53.57 -15.43 -1.46
C LYS A 2 52.20 -16.01 -1.93
N GLN A 3 52.05 -17.34 -1.98
CA GLN A 3 50.80 -17.98 -2.39
C GLN A 3 49.72 -17.86 -1.29
N ILE A 4 50.09 -17.91 -0.02
CA ILE A 4 49.18 -17.84 1.12
C ILE A 4 48.54 -16.44 1.19
N TYR A 5 49.30 -15.38 0.95
CA TYR A 5 48.79 -14.01 0.92
C TYR A 5 47.80 -13.77 -0.23
N LYS A 6 48.06 -14.38 -1.42
CA LYS A 6 47.11 -14.29 -2.54
C LYS A 6 45.78 -14.98 -2.25
N SER A 7 45.81 -16.17 -1.64
CA SER A 7 44.58 -16.89 -1.22
C SER A 7 43.85 -16.14 -0.13
N PHE A 8 44.55 -15.55 0.84
CA PHE A 8 43.94 -14.77 1.92
C PHE A 8 43.29 -13.48 1.40
N PHE A 9 43.95 -12.79 0.45
CA PHE A 9 43.41 -11.58 -0.17
C PHE A 9 42.20 -11.85 -1.05
N LEU A 10 42.17 -13.01 -1.76
CA LEU A 10 41.06 -13.45 -2.57
C LEU A 10 39.85 -13.82 -1.68
N PHE A 11 40.08 -14.43 -0.52
CA PHE A 11 39.02 -14.79 0.45
C PHE A 11 38.40 -13.54 1.06
N ILE A 12 39.18 -12.51 1.44
CA ILE A 12 38.68 -11.24 1.95
C ILE A 12 37.84 -10.51 0.88
N PHE A 13 38.24 -10.56 -0.38
CA PHE A 13 37.51 -9.92 -1.48
C PHE A 13 36.16 -10.58 -1.74
N LEU A 14 36.08 -11.91 -1.60
CA LEU A 14 34.83 -12.69 -1.69
C LEU A 14 33.85 -12.37 -0.55
N VAL A 15 34.35 -12.14 0.66
CA VAL A 15 33.50 -11.81 1.83
C VAL A 15 32.92 -10.39 1.73
N LEU A 16 33.65 -9.46 1.12
CA LEU A 16 33.20 -8.07 0.93
C LEU A 16 32.12 -7.92 -0.15
N MET A 17 32.02 -8.85 -1.09
CA MET A 17 30.95 -8.85 -2.10
C MET A 17 29.62 -9.42 -1.61
N GLY A 18 29.60 -10.09 -0.44
CA GLY A 18 28.41 -10.76 0.09
C GLY A 18 27.35 -9.85 0.70
N CYS A 19 27.66 -8.60 1.04
CA CYS A 19 26.73 -7.70 1.74
C CYS A 19 25.72 -6.98 0.85
N SER A 20 25.87 -7.01 -0.47
CA SER A 20 24.99 -6.26 -1.39
C SER A 20 23.76 -7.05 -1.85
N ALA A 21 23.74 -8.37 -1.65
CA ALA A 21 22.64 -9.23 -2.12
C ALA A 21 21.51 -9.45 -1.08
N ALA A 22 21.74 -9.09 0.17
CA ALA A 22 20.77 -9.32 1.25
C ALA A 22 19.54 -8.38 1.19
N ASN A 23 19.68 -7.22 0.56
CA ASN A 23 18.57 -6.25 0.41
C ASN A 23 17.61 -6.57 -0.75
N LEU A 24 17.87 -7.61 -1.52
CA LEU A 24 17.07 -7.98 -2.71
C LEU A 24 15.96 -9.00 -2.41
N VAL A 25 15.81 -9.44 -1.15
CA VAL A 25 14.92 -10.58 -0.79
C VAL A 25 13.87 -10.21 0.26
N VAL A 26 13.77 -8.96 0.67
CA VAL A 26 12.73 -8.54 1.62
C VAL A 26 11.59 -7.91 0.84
N ASP A 27 10.41 -8.53 0.90
CA ASP A 27 9.20 -7.96 0.32
C ASP A 27 8.92 -6.58 0.96
N PRO A 28 8.45 -5.59 0.18
CA PRO A 28 8.04 -4.30 0.73
C PRO A 28 6.98 -4.49 1.80
N TYR A 29 7.07 -3.74 2.88
CA TYR A 29 6.12 -3.82 3.98
C TYR A 29 5.40 -2.48 4.13
N ALA A 30 4.08 -2.53 4.27
CA ALA A 30 3.27 -1.35 4.55
C ALA A 30 2.72 -1.40 5.98
N ASP A 31 2.83 -0.27 6.67
CA ASP A 31 2.19 0.02 7.93
C ASP A 31 1.31 1.27 7.73
N LEU A 32 0.03 1.05 7.47
CA LEU A 32 -0.94 2.10 7.14
C LEU A 32 -1.89 2.27 8.31
N GLU A 33 -1.84 3.42 8.95
CA GLU A 33 -2.78 3.81 9.99
C GLU A 33 -3.96 4.57 9.37
N ILE A 34 -5.17 4.05 9.57
CA ILE A 34 -6.41 4.66 9.08
C ILE A 34 -7.25 5.06 10.28
N THR A 35 -7.53 6.35 10.44
CA THR A 35 -8.31 6.88 11.57
C THR A 35 -9.61 7.50 11.08
N ALA A 36 -10.74 7.01 11.59
CA ALA A 36 -12.05 7.60 11.38
C ALA A 36 -12.34 8.63 12.47
N ASN A 37 -12.63 9.87 12.10
CA ASN A 37 -13.08 10.84 13.08
C ASN A 37 -14.48 10.51 13.62
N HIS A 38 -14.87 11.13 14.76
CA HIS A 38 -16.16 10.86 15.41
C HIS A 38 -17.38 11.29 14.57
N ASN A 39 -17.21 12.17 13.60
CA ASN A 39 -18.27 12.70 12.73
C ASN A 39 -18.21 12.15 11.30
N ILE A 40 -17.51 11.02 11.10
CA ILE A 40 -17.31 10.46 9.76
C ILE A 40 -18.64 10.01 9.15
N ASN A 41 -18.76 10.15 7.82
CA ASN A 41 -19.81 9.59 6.98
C ASN A 41 -21.23 9.83 7.50
N PRO A 42 -21.65 11.11 7.79
CA PRO A 42 -22.95 11.39 8.40
C PRO A 42 -24.12 10.98 7.50
N ASP A 43 -25.20 10.52 8.11
CA ASP A 43 -26.47 10.30 7.42
C ASP A 43 -27.23 11.63 7.18
N SER A 44 -28.42 11.56 6.58
CA SER A 44 -29.26 12.75 6.29
C SER A 44 -29.71 13.51 7.54
N ASN A 45 -29.60 12.93 8.73
CA ASN A 45 -29.89 13.55 10.02
C ASN A 45 -28.62 14.04 10.74
N GLY A 46 -27.45 13.99 10.06
CA GLY A 46 -26.17 14.36 10.64
C GLY A 46 -25.58 13.35 11.61
N ARG A 47 -26.11 12.11 11.67
CA ARG A 47 -25.59 11.07 12.57
C ARG A 47 -24.41 10.37 11.93
N PRO A 48 -23.27 10.28 12.62
CA PRO A 48 -22.11 9.54 12.14
C PRO A 48 -22.46 8.10 11.80
N SER A 49 -21.86 7.58 10.73
CA SER A 49 -22.11 6.22 10.25
C SER A 49 -20.79 5.52 9.88
N PRO A 50 -20.73 4.19 9.90
CA PRO A 50 -19.58 3.45 9.42
C PRO A 50 -19.24 3.76 7.97
N VAL A 51 -17.95 3.62 7.62
CA VAL A 51 -17.44 3.76 6.26
C VAL A 51 -16.63 2.52 5.90
N VAL A 52 -16.80 2.03 4.66
CA VAL A 52 -15.96 0.98 4.10
C VAL A 52 -14.79 1.64 3.38
N VAL A 53 -13.59 1.16 3.66
CA VAL A 53 -12.36 1.59 3.02
C VAL A 53 -11.75 0.40 2.29
N TYR A 54 -11.43 0.58 1.01
CA TYR A 54 -10.64 -0.36 0.23
C TYR A 54 -9.20 0.11 0.12
N VAL A 55 -8.28 -0.81 0.30
CA VAL A 55 -6.85 -0.62 0.03
C VAL A 55 -6.48 -1.53 -1.14
N PHE A 56 -6.06 -0.93 -2.24
CA PHE A 56 -5.63 -1.62 -3.45
C PHE A 56 -4.11 -1.60 -3.56
N GLU A 57 -3.49 -2.75 -3.76
CA GLU A 57 -2.11 -2.82 -4.23
C GLU A 57 -2.09 -2.72 -5.76
N LEU A 58 -1.32 -1.79 -6.30
CA LEU A 58 -1.32 -1.46 -7.72
C LEU A 58 0.11 -1.48 -8.29
N THR A 59 0.24 -1.98 -9.52
CA THR A 59 1.48 -1.85 -10.31
C THR A 59 1.61 -0.47 -10.95
N SER A 60 0.49 0.20 -11.21
CA SER A 60 0.39 1.55 -11.79
C SER A 60 -0.85 2.25 -11.24
N ASN A 61 -0.76 3.57 -11.05
CA ASN A 61 -1.89 4.37 -10.58
C ASN A 61 -2.76 4.94 -11.73
N THR A 62 -2.34 4.80 -12.98
CA THR A 62 -2.97 5.48 -14.12
C THR A 62 -4.43 5.10 -14.29
N LEU A 63 -4.75 3.80 -14.31
CA LEU A 63 -6.14 3.36 -14.42
C LEU A 63 -6.94 3.74 -13.19
N PHE A 64 -6.36 3.57 -12.00
CA PHE A 64 -7.01 3.91 -10.74
C PHE A 64 -7.38 5.40 -10.64
N GLU A 65 -6.51 6.30 -11.06
CA GLU A 65 -6.77 7.74 -11.05
C GLU A 65 -7.76 8.21 -12.12
N SER A 66 -7.88 7.50 -13.23
CA SER A 66 -8.75 7.86 -14.35
C SER A 66 -10.19 7.39 -14.20
N GLN A 67 -10.48 6.43 -13.34
CA GLN A 67 -11.83 5.88 -13.14
C GLN A 67 -12.66 6.72 -12.17
N ASP A 68 -13.99 6.67 -12.33
CA ASP A 68 -14.93 7.19 -11.33
C ASP A 68 -15.08 6.22 -10.14
N PHE A 69 -15.77 6.71 -9.09
CA PHE A 69 -15.96 5.95 -7.85
C PHE A 69 -16.67 4.61 -8.10
N PHE A 70 -17.80 4.63 -8.82
CA PHE A 70 -18.62 3.42 -8.99
C PHE A 70 -17.91 2.36 -9.82
N SER A 71 -17.16 2.77 -10.83
CA SER A 71 -16.33 1.86 -11.63
C SER A 71 -15.30 1.13 -10.77
N ILE A 72 -14.59 1.83 -9.88
CA ILE A 72 -13.64 1.20 -8.97
C ILE A 72 -14.36 0.38 -7.90
N TYR A 73 -15.44 0.90 -7.32
CA TYR A 73 -16.13 0.27 -6.20
C TYR A 73 -16.79 -1.05 -6.59
N GLU A 74 -17.46 -1.08 -7.75
CA GLU A 74 -18.26 -2.23 -8.20
C GLU A 74 -17.49 -3.16 -9.16
N GLU A 75 -16.61 -2.62 -10.02
CA GLU A 75 -15.97 -3.35 -11.12
C GLU A 75 -14.43 -3.28 -11.09
N HIS A 76 -13.81 -3.11 -9.90
CA HIS A 76 -12.36 -2.90 -9.78
C HIS A 76 -11.50 -3.93 -10.53
N GLU A 77 -11.87 -5.22 -10.52
CA GLU A 77 -11.12 -6.26 -11.25
C GLU A 77 -11.09 -5.99 -12.75
N LYS A 78 -12.22 -5.54 -13.31
CA LYS A 78 -12.35 -5.24 -14.73
C LYS A 78 -11.64 -3.95 -15.12
N VAL A 79 -11.85 -2.86 -14.34
CA VAL A 79 -11.36 -1.53 -14.72
C VAL A 79 -9.89 -1.32 -14.39
N LEU A 80 -9.37 -1.98 -13.36
CA LEU A 80 -7.96 -1.94 -12.99
C LEU A 80 -7.15 -3.04 -13.71
N GLY A 81 -7.79 -4.16 -14.05
CA GLY A 81 -7.21 -5.23 -14.86
C GLY A 81 -5.82 -5.66 -14.40
N PRO A 82 -4.80 -5.57 -15.28
CA PRO A 82 -3.44 -6.01 -14.95
C PRO A 82 -2.73 -5.13 -13.91
N ASP A 83 -3.24 -3.93 -13.62
CA ASP A 83 -2.65 -3.04 -12.63
C ASP A 83 -3.03 -3.44 -11.20
N LEU A 84 -4.10 -4.21 -11.02
CA LEU A 84 -4.53 -4.72 -9.72
C LEU A 84 -3.67 -5.90 -9.27
N VAL A 85 -2.98 -5.75 -8.15
CA VAL A 85 -2.19 -6.81 -7.52
C VAL A 85 -3.00 -7.49 -6.41
N ASN A 86 -3.59 -6.69 -5.52
CA ASN A 86 -4.38 -7.18 -4.39
C ASN A 86 -5.40 -6.13 -3.93
N LYS A 87 -6.41 -6.57 -3.17
CA LYS A 87 -7.42 -5.69 -2.57
C LYS A 87 -7.72 -6.13 -1.13
N TYR A 88 -7.81 -5.15 -0.24
CA TYR A 88 -8.24 -5.33 1.14
C TYR A 88 -9.44 -4.45 1.44
N GLU A 89 -10.30 -4.93 2.31
CA GLU A 89 -11.51 -4.23 2.76
C GLU A 89 -11.48 -4.04 4.26
N ILE A 90 -11.72 -2.83 4.71
CA ILE A 90 -11.72 -2.42 6.11
C ILE A 90 -13.03 -1.67 6.37
N SER A 91 -13.75 -2.06 7.42
CA SER A 91 -14.93 -1.32 7.88
C SER A 91 -14.58 -0.53 9.12
N LEU A 92 -14.74 0.80 9.06
CA LEU A 92 -14.42 1.72 10.16
C LEU A 92 -15.71 2.30 10.75
N THR A 93 -15.85 2.20 12.07
CA THR A 93 -16.90 2.93 12.81
C THR A 93 -16.39 4.32 13.22
N PRO A 94 -17.30 5.29 13.49
CA PRO A 94 -16.93 6.61 13.95
C PRO A 94 -16.00 6.57 15.18
N GLY A 95 -14.86 7.26 15.09
CA GLY A 95 -13.83 7.29 16.14
C GLY A 95 -12.89 6.08 16.18
N GLN A 96 -13.06 5.11 15.30
CA GLN A 96 -12.21 3.93 15.22
C GLN A 96 -10.88 4.24 14.53
N LYS A 97 -9.84 3.56 15.00
CA LYS A 97 -8.52 3.51 14.39
C LYS A 97 -8.21 2.07 14.02
N GLU A 98 -7.78 1.86 12.80
CA GLU A 98 -7.30 0.58 12.30
C GLU A 98 -5.87 0.71 11.78
N ILE A 99 -5.10 -0.35 11.98
CA ILE A 99 -3.75 -0.46 11.47
C ILE A 99 -3.71 -1.61 10.46
N TYR A 100 -3.55 -1.26 9.19
CA TYR A 100 -3.32 -2.23 8.13
C TYR A 100 -1.83 -2.49 8.01
N GLN A 101 -1.43 -3.71 8.35
CA GLN A 101 -0.05 -4.16 8.28
C GLN A 101 0.05 -5.34 7.31
N ALA A 102 0.78 -5.16 6.22
CA ALA A 102 0.93 -6.20 5.22
C ALA A 102 2.31 -6.22 4.55
N SER A 103 2.79 -7.42 4.30
CA SER A 103 3.84 -7.65 3.33
C SER A 103 3.23 -7.52 1.94
N MET A 104 3.70 -6.55 1.17
CA MET A 104 3.20 -6.27 -0.17
C MET A 104 3.91 -7.13 -1.22
N SER A 105 3.26 -7.32 -2.35
CA SER A 105 3.92 -7.93 -3.50
C SER A 105 5.12 -7.09 -3.97
N PRO A 106 6.23 -7.69 -4.39
CA PRO A 106 7.34 -6.97 -5.02
C PRO A 106 6.95 -6.17 -6.28
N LYS A 107 5.78 -6.48 -6.85
CA LYS A 107 5.21 -5.77 -8.01
C LYS A 107 4.46 -4.50 -7.62
N THR A 108 4.13 -4.32 -6.34
CA THR A 108 3.36 -3.17 -5.87
C THR A 108 4.20 -1.90 -5.95
N GLU A 109 3.70 -0.92 -6.70
CA GLU A 109 4.31 0.41 -6.86
C GLU A 109 3.50 1.49 -6.14
N TYR A 110 2.20 1.26 -5.97
CA TYR A 110 1.28 2.21 -5.36
C TYR A 110 0.27 1.50 -4.45
N LEU A 111 -0.19 2.23 -3.43
CA LEU A 111 -1.40 1.91 -2.69
C LEU A 111 -2.49 2.89 -3.12
N GLY A 112 -3.59 2.36 -3.63
CA GLY A 112 -4.81 3.12 -3.91
C GLY A 112 -5.78 2.93 -2.75
N ILE A 113 -6.29 4.03 -2.19
CA ILE A 113 -7.24 4.00 -1.09
C ILE A 113 -8.56 4.59 -1.57
N VAL A 114 -9.66 3.89 -1.30
CA VAL A 114 -11.03 4.32 -1.63
C VAL A 114 -11.88 4.23 -0.37
N ALA A 115 -12.50 5.35 0.01
CA ALA A 115 -13.46 5.41 1.11
C ALA A 115 -14.89 5.58 0.56
N ALA A 116 -15.78 4.63 0.87
CA ALA A 116 -17.16 4.63 0.38
C ALA A 116 -18.06 5.53 1.24
N PHE A 117 -17.92 6.83 1.04
CA PHE A 117 -18.74 7.84 1.71
C PHE A 117 -20.16 7.88 1.12
N ARG A 118 -21.15 8.24 1.94
CA ARG A 118 -22.54 8.47 1.51
C ARG A 118 -22.63 9.68 0.56
N ASP A 119 -21.92 10.74 0.88
CA ASP A 119 -21.82 11.95 0.04
C ASP A 119 -20.56 11.87 -0.80
N ILE A 120 -20.57 10.99 -1.80
CA ILE A 120 -19.41 10.75 -2.65
C ILE A 120 -19.04 11.97 -3.52
N GLU A 121 -20.04 12.77 -3.91
CA GLU A 121 -19.86 13.93 -4.79
C GLU A 121 -19.07 15.06 -4.12
N ASN A 122 -19.21 15.20 -2.80
CA ASN A 122 -18.56 16.26 -2.02
C ASN A 122 -17.40 15.75 -1.15
N SER A 123 -17.01 14.48 -1.28
CA SER A 123 -15.95 13.88 -0.48
C SER A 123 -14.66 13.64 -1.27
N ASN A 124 -13.54 13.69 -0.56
CA ASN A 124 -12.26 13.19 -1.08
C ASN A 124 -12.20 11.67 -0.84
N TRP A 125 -12.88 10.92 -1.68
CA TRP A 125 -13.06 9.50 -1.52
C TRP A 125 -11.85 8.66 -1.96
N ARG A 126 -10.86 9.26 -2.65
CA ARG A 126 -9.72 8.57 -3.25
C ARG A 126 -8.39 9.19 -2.82
N GLN A 127 -7.42 8.33 -2.50
CA GLN A 127 -6.03 8.69 -2.24
C GLN A 127 -5.10 7.70 -2.94
N VAL A 128 -3.95 8.17 -3.43
CA VAL A 128 -2.87 7.35 -3.97
C VAL A 128 -1.59 7.63 -3.21
N ILE A 129 -0.89 6.57 -2.83
CA ILE A 129 0.38 6.62 -2.13
C ILE A 129 1.40 5.81 -2.93
N LYS A 130 2.53 6.41 -3.25
CA LYS A 130 3.64 5.68 -3.88
C LYS A 130 4.40 4.87 -2.82
N VAL A 131 4.64 3.60 -3.12
CA VAL A 131 5.37 2.69 -2.23
C VAL A 131 6.88 2.90 -2.41
N ASP A 132 7.60 3.04 -1.29
CA ASP A 132 9.06 2.98 -1.29
C ASP A 132 9.51 1.52 -1.17
N LYS A 133 10.16 1.01 -2.21
CA LYS A 133 10.64 -0.38 -2.25
C LYS A 133 11.93 -0.60 -1.47
N THR A 134 12.58 0.46 -1.01
CA THR A 134 13.89 0.36 -0.34
C THR A 134 13.79 0.20 1.17
N GLY A 135 12.57 0.19 1.74
CA GLY A 135 12.42 0.19 3.18
C GLY A 135 11.04 -0.14 3.71
N TYR A 136 10.89 0.16 4.97
CA TYR A 136 9.67 0.05 5.74
C TYR A 136 8.81 1.30 5.49
N ASN A 137 7.64 1.11 4.92
CA ASN A 137 6.74 2.21 4.60
C ASN A 137 5.74 2.42 5.74
N THR A 138 5.75 3.60 6.37
CA THR A 138 4.78 4.00 7.40
C THR A 138 3.99 5.19 6.88
N TYR A 139 2.66 5.07 6.85
CA TYR A 139 1.74 6.11 6.37
C TYR A 139 0.66 6.39 7.43
N GLN A 140 0.32 7.68 7.63
CA GLN A 140 -0.71 8.15 8.55
C GLN A 140 -1.76 8.96 7.81
#